data_87a0d887fe6196aae646fdaa308f583d
#
_entry.id   87a0d887fe6196aae646fdaa308f583d
#
_cell.length_a   1.000
_cell.length_b   1.000
_cell.length_c   1.000
_cell.angle_alpha   90.00
_cell.angle_beta   90.00
_cell.angle_gamma   90.00
#
_symmetry.space_group_name_H-M   'P 1'
#
loop_
_entity.id
_entity.type
_entity.pdbx_description
1 polymer ?
#
loop_
_entity_poly.entity_id
_entity_poly.type
_entity_poly.pdbx_seq_one_letter_code
_entity_poly.pdbx_strand_id
1 'polypeptide(L)'
;MASSDATPAQPLRILAVVEWYPPAYKAGGPVRSVHNLMQLLKAQTPHHLEVVCGDRDLGSTEPLPGISSDISIDQNGIAVTYRSKVSYAWWKAKLRGTAETPPPDVIYINSLFSVPFALQPLRAAKALGIRVVLAPRGMLGAGALAIKPAKKKLFLTFARLFGLFRGVRWHASTALESIEIQRQFPRAECRVAINVPLFQAESQKPIFGGGCSFLVLGRINQKKNIHFALEALQEVDFGGKELTVELVGPAEDKPYLERLLSMARPGLKVLHTGAVPPESLGEVWSRSHALLMPTSHENFGHAVVEAWAHGRPVLLSDQTPWRGLAELDLGWDLPLDSDVWADHLGKALRWEQGDWDRMSAVCREKHASIVGDPRLVSDNCMLFEAR
;
A
#
# COMPACT_ATOMS: atom_id res chain seq x y z
N MET A 1 21.61 24.80 29.42
CA MET A 1 21.72 25.38 28.07
C MET A 1 22.91 24.73 27.40
N ALA A 2 22.64 23.75 26.55
CA ALA A 2 23.62 23.18 25.62
C ALA A 2 22.89 23.12 24.28
N SER A 3 23.16 24.10 23.43
CA SER A 3 22.74 24.12 22.04
C SER A 3 23.50 23.01 21.33
N SER A 4 22.81 21.94 20.97
CA SER A 4 23.34 20.97 20.02
C SER A 4 23.31 21.65 18.64
N ASP A 5 24.42 22.22 18.23
CA ASP A 5 24.73 22.59 16.85
C ASP A 5 24.80 21.29 16.01
N ALA A 6 23.65 20.73 15.69
CA ALA A 6 23.55 19.74 14.65
C ALA A 6 23.76 20.46 13.31
N THR A 7 24.93 20.34 12.74
CA THR A 7 25.22 20.79 11.37
C THR A 7 24.08 20.29 10.46
N PRO A 8 23.40 21.15 9.71
CA PRO A 8 22.29 20.71 8.86
C PRO A 8 22.82 19.66 7.89
N ALA A 9 22.17 18.49 7.89
CA ALA A 9 22.56 17.39 7.02
C ALA A 9 22.58 17.88 5.56
N GLN A 10 23.66 17.61 4.84
CA GLN A 10 23.80 18.04 3.44
C GLN A 10 22.65 17.46 2.60
N PRO A 11 22.06 18.26 1.70
CA PRO A 11 21.01 17.78 0.81
C PRO A 11 21.47 16.55 0.03
N LEU A 12 20.69 15.47 0.09
CA LEU A 12 20.94 14.24 -0.65
C LEU A 12 20.20 14.27 -1.99
N ARG A 13 20.76 13.58 -2.97
CA ARG A 13 20.08 13.23 -4.21
C ARG A 13 19.51 11.84 -4.08
N ILE A 14 18.17 11.74 -4.02
CA ILE A 14 17.44 10.49 -3.81
C ILE A 14 16.71 10.14 -5.11
N LEU A 15 17.02 8.97 -5.67
CA LEU A 15 16.33 8.41 -6.81
C LEU A 15 15.39 7.29 -6.36
N ALA A 16 14.07 7.48 -6.46
CA ALA A 16 13.10 6.44 -6.25
C ALA A 16 12.89 5.64 -7.55
N VAL A 17 12.86 4.31 -7.40
CA VAL A 17 12.64 3.36 -8.49
C VAL A 17 11.42 2.53 -8.18
N VAL A 18 10.41 2.63 -9.04
CA VAL A 18 9.12 1.94 -8.85
C VAL A 18 8.54 1.55 -10.21
N GLU A 19 7.76 0.47 -10.25
CA GLU A 19 7.17 0.03 -11.51
C GLU A 19 5.97 0.90 -11.92
N TRP A 20 5.18 1.36 -10.94
CA TRP A 20 4.00 2.20 -11.15
C TRP A 20 4.04 3.46 -10.30
N TYR A 21 3.80 4.62 -10.91
CA TYR A 21 3.74 5.92 -10.25
C TYR A 21 2.61 6.76 -10.85
N PRO A 22 1.98 7.69 -10.12
CA PRO A 22 0.88 8.49 -10.68
C PRO A 22 1.22 9.11 -12.04
N PRO A 23 0.31 9.09 -13.03
CA PRO A 23 -1.12 8.82 -12.89
C PRO A 23 -1.54 7.34 -12.91
N ALA A 24 -0.60 6.38 -12.91
CA ALA A 24 -0.93 4.97 -12.66
C ALA A 24 -1.54 4.82 -11.27
N TYR A 25 -2.61 4.01 -11.14
CA TYR A 25 -3.30 3.80 -9.87
C TYR A 25 -3.77 2.35 -9.63
N LYS A 26 -3.87 1.54 -10.68
CA LYS A 26 -4.42 0.17 -10.59
C LYS A 26 -3.59 -0.76 -9.72
N ALA A 27 -2.29 -0.51 -9.58
CA ALA A 27 -1.44 -1.29 -8.67
C ALA A 27 -1.71 -1.00 -7.18
N GLY A 28 -2.46 0.07 -6.86
CA GLY A 28 -2.93 0.38 -5.51
C GLY A 28 -1.82 0.80 -4.55
N GLY A 29 -1.69 0.09 -3.42
CA GLY A 29 -0.78 0.43 -2.32
C GLY A 29 0.66 0.76 -2.73
N PRO A 30 1.35 0.00 -3.60
CA PRO A 30 2.71 0.32 -4.06
C PRO A 30 2.85 1.71 -4.68
N VAL A 31 1.87 2.15 -5.49
CA VAL A 31 1.86 3.49 -6.09
C VAL A 31 1.79 4.55 -5.01
N ARG A 32 0.80 4.43 -4.11
CA ARG A 32 0.56 5.38 -3.02
C ARG A 32 1.75 5.48 -2.06
N SER A 33 2.34 4.35 -1.69
CA SER A 33 3.48 4.31 -0.76
C SER A 33 4.64 5.17 -1.22
N VAL A 34 5.02 5.09 -2.50
CA VAL A 34 6.15 5.86 -3.03
C VAL A 34 5.77 7.31 -3.26
N HIS A 35 4.58 7.54 -3.84
CA HIS A 35 4.11 8.89 -4.07
C HIS A 35 4.06 9.70 -2.77
N ASN A 36 3.38 9.19 -1.75
CA ASN A 36 3.24 9.88 -0.47
C ASN A 36 4.59 10.06 0.24
N LEU A 37 5.48 9.06 0.17
CA LEU A 37 6.84 9.18 0.71
C LEU A 37 7.62 10.31 0.02
N MET A 38 7.55 10.38 -1.32
CA MET A 38 8.25 11.44 -2.06
C MET A 38 7.68 12.83 -1.73
N GLN A 39 6.35 12.95 -1.59
CA GLN A 39 5.71 14.22 -1.17
C GLN A 39 6.12 14.61 0.26
N LEU A 40 6.15 13.66 1.20
CA LEU A 40 6.64 13.89 2.56
C LEU A 40 8.07 14.41 2.57
N LEU A 41 8.98 13.72 1.88
CA LEU A 41 10.39 14.11 1.79
C LEU A 41 10.54 15.49 1.15
N LYS A 42 9.77 15.77 0.10
CA LYS A 42 9.79 17.10 -0.56
C LYS A 42 9.37 18.21 0.38
N ALA A 43 8.36 17.96 1.22
CA ALA A 43 7.85 18.95 2.17
C ALA A 43 8.76 19.14 3.39
N GLN A 44 9.48 18.09 3.82
CA GLN A 44 10.17 18.05 5.10
C GLN A 44 11.70 18.10 5.01
N THR A 45 12.27 18.00 3.80
CA THR A 45 13.72 17.93 3.64
C THR A 45 14.21 18.79 2.47
N PRO A 46 15.49 19.22 2.49
CA PRO A 46 16.10 19.94 1.36
C PRO A 46 16.59 18.99 0.25
N HIS A 47 16.21 17.71 0.24
CA HIS A 47 16.71 16.70 -0.67
C HIS A 47 16.27 16.95 -2.12
N HIS A 48 17.13 16.58 -3.06
CA HIS A 48 16.78 16.53 -4.48
C HIS A 48 16.15 15.17 -4.80
N LEU A 49 14.88 15.19 -5.21
CA LEU A 49 14.09 13.99 -5.41
C LEU A 49 13.85 13.73 -6.89
N GLU A 50 14.10 12.50 -7.30
CA GLU A 50 13.82 12.02 -8.64
C GLU A 50 13.08 10.67 -8.57
N VAL A 51 12.19 10.41 -9.51
CA VAL A 51 11.48 9.13 -9.67
C VAL A 51 11.72 8.60 -11.08
N VAL A 52 12.04 7.33 -11.17
CA VAL A 52 12.01 6.57 -12.44
C VAL A 52 11.01 5.44 -12.32
N CYS A 53 10.04 5.41 -13.23
CA CYS A 53 8.95 4.44 -13.22
C CYS A 53 8.61 3.91 -14.62
N GLY A 54 7.73 2.92 -14.69
CA GLY A 54 7.15 2.45 -15.94
C GLY A 54 6.13 3.45 -16.52
N ASP A 55 5.95 3.43 -17.82
CA ASP A 55 5.02 4.30 -18.55
C ASP A 55 3.60 3.73 -18.69
N ARG A 56 3.31 2.60 -18.03
CA ARG A 56 2.02 1.88 -18.14
C ARG A 56 1.45 1.57 -16.77
N ASP A 57 0.14 1.48 -16.71
CA ASP A 57 -0.54 1.02 -15.49
C ASP A 57 -0.59 -0.52 -15.44
N LEU A 58 -0.90 -1.06 -14.27
CA LEU A 58 -1.02 -2.50 -14.04
C LEU A 58 -2.03 -3.13 -15.03
N GLY A 59 -1.55 -4.11 -15.78
CA GLY A 59 -2.34 -4.85 -16.76
C GLY A 59 -2.63 -4.08 -18.06
N SER A 60 -2.08 -2.86 -18.24
CA SER A 60 -2.21 -2.10 -19.49
C SER A 60 -1.08 -2.43 -20.47
N THR A 61 -1.43 -2.57 -21.75
CA THR A 61 -0.47 -2.61 -22.86
C THR A 61 -0.15 -1.23 -23.41
N GLU A 62 -1.03 -0.26 -23.17
CA GLU A 62 -0.90 1.12 -23.64
C GLU A 62 -0.18 2.00 -22.61
N PRO A 63 0.57 3.01 -23.07
CA PRO A 63 1.14 4.02 -22.19
C PRO A 63 0.06 4.77 -21.41
N LEU A 64 0.45 5.36 -20.28
CA LEU A 64 -0.40 6.22 -19.48
C LEU A 64 -0.85 7.45 -20.29
N PRO A 65 -2.14 7.83 -20.23
CA PRO A 65 -2.64 9.00 -20.94
C PRO A 65 -1.88 10.28 -20.58
N GLY A 66 -1.51 11.07 -21.58
CA GLY A 66 -0.80 12.34 -21.39
C GLY A 66 0.67 12.22 -20.97
N ILE A 67 1.21 11.00 -20.88
CA ILE A 67 2.62 10.75 -20.52
C ILE A 67 3.44 10.49 -21.78
N SER A 68 4.49 11.30 -21.96
CA SER A 68 5.52 11.04 -22.96
C SER A 68 6.64 10.21 -22.36
N SER A 69 6.83 8.99 -22.90
CA SER A 69 7.89 8.09 -22.44
C SER A 69 9.26 8.71 -22.69
N ASP A 70 10.19 8.42 -21.76
CA ASP A 70 11.61 8.80 -21.85
C ASP A 70 11.88 10.30 -21.64
N ILE A 71 10.87 11.07 -21.31
CA ILE A 71 10.96 12.50 -20.97
C ILE A 71 10.72 12.64 -19.45
N SER A 72 11.58 13.44 -18.81
CA SER A 72 11.37 13.81 -17.41
C SER A 72 10.39 14.97 -17.33
N ILE A 73 9.38 14.83 -16.50
CA ILE A 73 8.40 15.89 -16.21
C ILE A 73 8.48 16.29 -14.74
N ASP A 74 8.20 17.53 -14.44
CA ASP A 74 8.06 17.96 -13.04
C ASP A 74 6.66 17.63 -12.53
N GLN A 75 6.60 16.91 -11.41
CA GLN A 75 5.36 16.68 -10.67
C GLN A 75 5.52 17.24 -9.25
N ASN A 76 4.99 18.44 -9.03
CA ASN A 76 5.05 19.13 -7.74
C ASN A 76 6.49 19.29 -7.19
N GLY A 77 7.44 19.63 -8.07
CA GLY A 77 8.84 19.81 -7.73
C GLY A 77 9.65 18.52 -7.56
N ILE A 78 9.13 17.40 -8.08
CA ILE A 78 9.81 16.11 -8.17
C ILE A 78 9.97 15.75 -9.65
N ALA A 79 11.19 15.51 -10.09
CA ALA A 79 11.47 15.08 -11.47
C ALA A 79 11.03 13.61 -11.66
N VAL A 80 10.07 13.35 -12.52
CA VAL A 80 9.55 11.99 -12.79
C VAL A 80 9.83 11.60 -14.23
N THR A 81 10.54 10.50 -14.43
CA THR A 81 10.84 9.93 -15.75
C THR A 81 10.09 8.63 -15.96
N TYR A 82 9.18 8.59 -16.92
CA TYR A 82 8.44 7.41 -17.32
C TYR A 82 9.19 6.65 -18.41
N ARG A 83 9.32 5.32 -18.26
CA ARG A 83 10.11 4.50 -19.17
C ARG A 83 9.30 3.34 -19.75
N SER A 84 9.29 3.24 -21.08
CA SER A 84 8.69 2.09 -21.77
C SER A 84 9.52 0.81 -21.59
N LYS A 85 10.84 0.97 -21.57
CA LYS A 85 11.80 -0.12 -21.37
C LYS A 85 13.03 0.37 -20.59
N VAL A 86 13.53 -0.49 -19.73
CA VAL A 86 14.80 -0.28 -19.03
C VAL A 86 15.65 -1.53 -19.14
N SER A 87 16.98 -1.35 -19.10
CA SER A 87 17.95 -2.44 -19.09
C SER A 87 19.02 -2.19 -18.05
N TYR A 88 19.81 -3.20 -17.73
CA TYR A 88 20.95 -3.02 -16.82
C TYR A 88 21.94 -1.95 -17.31
N ALA A 89 22.22 -1.91 -18.62
CA ALA A 89 23.09 -0.91 -19.23
C ALA A 89 22.52 0.51 -19.07
N TRP A 90 21.21 0.67 -19.28
CA TRP A 90 20.51 1.93 -19.09
C TRP A 90 20.60 2.38 -17.62
N TRP A 91 20.30 1.48 -16.67
CA TRP A 91 20.42 1.79 -15.24
C TRP A 91 21.83 2.19 -14.86
N LYS A 92 22.83 1.49 -15.37
CA LYS A 92 24.23 1.82 -15.10
C LYS A 92 24.63 3.19 -15.65
N ALA A 93 24.14 3.58 -16.82
CA ALA A 93 24.34 4.90 -17.39
C ALA A 93 23.62 5.98 -16.56
N LYS A 94 22.32 5.78 -16.24
CA LYS A 94 21.51 6.70 -15.43
C LYS A 94 22.14 6.96 -14.07
N LEU A 95 22.61 5.92 -13.38
CA LEU A 95 23.18 6.00 -12.04
C LEU A 95 24.62 6.58 -12.00
N ARG A 96 25.34 6.57 -13.12
CA ARG A 96 26.63 7.30 -13.22
C ARG A 96 26.43 8.81 -13.26
N GLY A 97 25.25 9.24 -13.68
CA GLY A 97 24.97 10.65 -13.91
C GLY A 97 25.75 11.25 -15.07
N THR A 98 25.65 12.55 -15.20
CA THR A 98 26.37 13.40 -16.16
C THR A 98 26.94 14.61 -15.41
N ALA A 99 27.64 15.50 -16.09
CA ALA A 99 28.10 16.76 -15.50
C ALA A 99 26.93 17.65 -15.04
N GLU A 100 25.78 17.59 -15.76
CA GLU A 100 24.58 18.37 -15.48
C GLU A 100 23.67 17.66 -14.43
N THR A 101 23.68 16.34 -14.41
CA THR A 101 22.86 15.51 -13.49
C THR A 101 23.79 14.56 -12.71
N PRO A 102 24.36 14.99 -11.58
CA PRO A 102 25.23 14.16 -10.77
C PRO A 102 24.58 12.85 -10.32
N PRO A 103 25.37 11.80 -10.02
CA PRO A 103 24.85 10.53 -9.54
C PRO A 103 24.00 10.71 -8.27
N PRO A 104 22.97 9.85 -8.04
CA PRO A 104 22.25 9.87 -6.79
C PRO A 104 23.13 9.35 -5.64
N ASP A 105 22.95 9.92 -4.44
CA ASP A 105 23.57 9.44 -3.20
C ASP A 105 22.93 8.15 -2.71
N VAL A 106 21.61 8.04 -2.95
CA VAL A 106 20.79 6.91 -2.52
C VAL A 106 19.78 6.55 -3.61
N ILE A 107 19.61 5.27 -3.87
CA ILE A 107 18.44 4.78 -4.60
C ILE A 107 17.45 4.12 -3.63
N TYR A 108 16.18 4.44 -3.81
CA TYR A 108 15.06 3.82 -3.10
C TYR A 108 14.30 2.89 -4.04
N ILE A 109 14.33 1.59 -3.78
CA ILE A 109 13.70 0.57 -4.61
C ILE A 109 12.44 0.06 -3.94
N ASN A 110 11.28 0.22 -4.60
CA ASN A 110 9.98 -0.16 -4.07
C ASN A 110 9.46 -1.46 -4.73
N SER A 111 10.20 -2.52 -4.63
CA SER A 111 9.84 -3.88 -5.07
C SER A 111 10.99 -4.83 -4.76
N LEU A 112 10.73 -6.15 -4.80
CA LEU A 112 11.76 -7.17 -4.59
C LEU A 112 12.02 -8.03 -5.85
N PHE A 113 10.95 -8.38 -6.57
CA PHE A 113 11.02 -9.38 -7.64
C PHE A 113 10.95 -8.81 -9.06
N SER A 114 10.72 -7.51 -9.22
CA SER A 114 10.74 -6.87 -10.53
C SER A 114 12.15 -6.87 -11.11
N VAL A 115 12.36 -7.52 -12.25
CA VAL A 115 13.68 -7.52 -12.91
C VAL A 115 14.04 -6.11 -13.36
N PRO A 116 13.16 -5.37 -14.10
CA PRO A 116 13.49 -4.06 -14.63
C PRO A 116 13.58 -2.97 -13.55
N PHE A 117 12.70 -2.98 -12.54
CA PHE A 117 12.58 -1.91 -11.55
C PHE A 117 13.05 -2.26 -10.13
N ALA A 118 13.64 -3.47 -9.92
CA ALA A 118 14.26 -3.81 -8.66
C ALA A 118 15.65 -4.43 -8.85
N LEU A 119 15.77 -5.55 -9.57
CA LEU A 119 17.02 -6.31 -9.61
C LEU A 119 18.10 -5.64 -10.47
N GLN A 120 17.72 -5.06 -11.61
CA GLN A 120 18.68 -4.36 -12.47
C GLN A 120 19.21 -3.08 -11.83
N PRO A 121 18.37 -2.16 -11.28
CA PRO A 121 18.87 -0.96 -10.61
C PRO A 121 19.65 -1.31 -9.33
N LEU A 122 19.25 -2.32 -8.55
CA LEU A 122 20.01 -2.81 -7.40
C LEU A 122 21.45 -3.20 -7.81
N ARG A 123 21.58 -4.04 -8.85
CA ARG A 123 22.89 -4.48 -9.33
C ARG A 123 23.73 -3.33 -9.85
N ALA A 124 23.12 -2.40 -10.58
CA ALA A 124 23.81 -1.22 -11.12
C ALA A 124 24.30 -0.30 -10.00
N ALA A 125 23.45 -0.03 -8.98
CA ALA A 125 23.84 0.78 -7.83
C ALA A 125 24.99 0.15 -7.03
N LYS A 126 24.90 -1.16 -6.76
CA LYS A 126 26.00 -1.87 -6.07
C LYS A 126 27.32 -1.81 -6.85
N ALA A 127 27.28 -1.95 -8.18
CA ALA A 127 28.46 -1.86 -9.02
C ALA A 127 29.10 -0.46 -9.05
N LEU A 128 28.33 0.57 -8.67
CA LEU A 128 28.77 1.97 -8.59
C LEU A 128 28.99 2.47 -7.16
N GLY A 129 28.80 1.61 -6.15
CA GLY A 129 28.97 2.00 -4.74
C GLY A 129 27.86 2.91 -4.20
N ILE A 130 26.73 3.04 -4.90
CA ILE A 130 25.61 3.89 -4.48
C ILE A 130 24.81 3.17 -3.39
N ARG A 131 24.41 3.91 -2.35
CA ARG A 131 23.59 3.38 -1.26
C ARG A 131 22.22 2.93 -1.76
N VAL A 132 21.72 1.83 -1.19
CA VAL A 132 20.42 1.25 -1.57
C VAL A 132 19.54 1.14 -0.36
N VAL A 133 18.33 1.71 -0.44
CA VAL A 133 17.20 1.45 0.45
C VAL A 133 16.19 0.63 -0.34
N LEU A 134 15.73 -0.51 0.21
CA LEU A 134 14.82 -1.41 -0.48
C LEU A 134 13.61 -1.72 0.38
N ALA A 135 12.42 -1.47 -0.16
CA ALA A 135 11.12 -1.77 0.46
C ALA A 135 10.47 -2.98 -0.24
N PRO A 136 10.40 -4.16 0.39
CA PRO A 136 9.83 -5.37 -0.22
C PRO A 136 8.30 -5.37 -0.26
N ARG A 137 7.64 -4.52 0.52
CA ARG A 137 6.17 -4.35 0.53
C ARG A 137 5.40 -5.66 0.73
N GLY A 138 5.78 -6.41 1.75
CA GLY A 138 5.14 -7.67 2.11
C GLY A 138 5.45 -8.84 1.16
N MET A 139 6.38 -8.67 0.22
CA MET A 139 6.73 -9.75 -0.72
C MET A 139 7.49 -10.92 -0.09
N LEU A 140 7.97 -10.76 1.15
CA LEU A 140 8.64 -11.80 1.94
C LEU A 140 7.72 -12.46 2.97
N GLY A 141 6.49 -12.00 3.10
CA GLY A 141 5.48 -12.61 3.97
C GLY A 141 5.05 -14.00 3.50
N ALA A 142 4.58 -14.82 4.43
CA ALA A 142 4.20 -16.21 4.17
C ALA A 142 3.18 -16.35 3.02
N GLY A 143 2.14 -15.53 3.02
CA GLY A 143 1.13 -15.53 1.95
C GLY A 143 1.69 -15.13 0.58
N ALA A 144 2.61 -14.16 0.54
CA ALA A 144 3.26 -13.79 -0.71
C ALA A 144 4.20 -14.90 -1.20
N LEU A 145 4.94 -15.54 -0.31
CA LEU A 145 5.87 -16.62 -0.67
C LEU A 145 5.16 -17.91 -1.12
N ALA A 146 3.91 -18.13 -0.68
CA ALA A 146 3.10 -19.26 -1.12
C ALA A 146 2.70 -19.19 -2.61
N ILE A 147 2.73 -18.00 -3.22
CA ILE A 147 2.48 -17.82 -4.66
C ILE A 147 3.74 -18.16 -5.44
N LYS A 148 3.71 -19.22 -6.26
CA LYS A 148 4.85 -19.74 -7.05
C LYS A 148 6.06 -20.09 -6.15
N PRO A 149 5.89 -20.93 -5.12
CA PRO A 149 6.85 -21.09 -4.02
C PRO A 149 8.22 -21.59 -4.48
N ALA A 150 8.26 -22.54 -5.43
CA ALA A 150 9.51 -23.10 -5.93
C ALA A 150 10.42 -22.04 -6.56
N LYS A 151 9.85 -21.16 -7.41
CA LYS A 151 10.61 -20.08 -8.07
C LYS A 151 11.15 -19.07 -7.04
N LYS A 152 10.32 -18.68 -6.06
CA LYS A 152 10.74 -17.73 -5.03
C LYS A 152 11.77 -18.33 -4.08
N LYS A 153 11.59 -19.59 -3.66
CA LYS A 153 12.57 -20.30 -2.83
C LYS A 153 13.93 -20.38 -3.52
N LEU A 154 13.94 -20.76 -4.80
CA LEU A 154 15.16 -20.82 -5.61
C LEU A 154 15.83 -19.45 -5.69
N PHE A 155 15.08 -18.41 -6.06
CA PHE A 155 15.59 -17.03 -6.12
C PHE A 155 16.18 -16.57 -4.79
N LEU A 156 15.47 -16.75 -3.68
CA LEU A 156 15.94 -16.34 -2.35
C LEU A 156 17.18 -17.11 -1.91
N THR A 157 17.29 -18.38 -2.27
CA THR A 157 18.49 -19.19 -2.01
C THR A 157 19.70 -18.63 -2.77
N PHE A 158 19.57 -18.35 -4.05
CA PHE A 158 20.62 -17.73 -4.84
C PHE A 158 20.95 -16.32 -4.35
N ALA A 159 19.93 -15.52 -4.04
CA ALA A 159 20.13 -14.17 -3.52
C ALA A 159 20.95 -14.15 -2.22
N ARG A 160 20.73 -15.14 -1.34
CA ARG A 160 21.52 -15.33 -0.10
C ARG A 160 22.94 -15.81 -0.41
N LEU A 161 23.07 -16.83 -1.24
CA LEU A 161 24.38 -17.43 -1.58
C LEU A 161 25.32 -16.42 -2.22
N PHE A 162 24.82 -15.63 -3.17
CA PHE A 162 25.61 -14.63 -3.89
C PHE A 162 25.60 -13.22 -3.24
N GLY A 163 24.99 -13.09 -2.07
CA GLY A 163 24.99 -11.82 -1.33
C GLY A 163 24.33 -10.67 -2.10
N LEU A 164 23.28 -10.95 -2.89
CA LEU A 164 22.61 -9.96 -3.75
C LEU A 164 22.18 -8.73 -2.96
N PHE A 165 21.64 -8.93 -1.75
CA PHE A 165 21.14 -7.87 -0.87
C PHE A 165 22.13 -7.47 0.24
N ARG A 166 23.41 -7.87 0.13
CA ARG A 166 24.44 -7.45 1.11
C ARG A 166 24.64 -5.95 1.01
N GLY A 167 24.63 -5.26 2.16
CA GLY A 167 24.83 -3.81 2.26
C GLY A 167 23.58 -2.98 1.90
N VAL A 168 22.43 -3.64 1.64
CA VAL A 168 21.14 -2.96 1.45
C VAL A 168 20.56 -2.61 2.81
N ARG A 169 20.04 -1.38 2.95
CA ARG A 169 19.15 -1.00 4.04
C ARG A 169 17.72 -1.37 3.67
N TRP A 170 17.04 -2.12 4.52
CA TRP A 170 15.68 -2.53 4.28
C TRP A 170 14.70 -1.56 4.94
N HIS A 171 13.73 -1.10 4.18
CA HIS A 171 12.59 -0.37 4.68
C HIS A 171 11.44 -1.35 4.93
N ALA A 172 11.12 -1.61 6.18
CA ALA A 172 9.94 -2.34 6.60
C ALA A 172 8.81 -1.37 6.97
N SER A 173 7.61 -1.58 6.45
CA SER A 173 6.44 -0.72 6.77
C SER A 173 5.81 -1.06 8.13
N THR A 174 6.15 -2.22 8.69
CA THR A 174 5.69 -2.70 10.00
C THR A 174 6.78 -3.51 10.70
N ALA A 175 6.67 -3.67 12.01
CA ALA A 175 7.55 -4.55 12.77
C ALA A 175 7.46 -6.01 12.28
N LEU A 176 6.26 -6.46 11.87
CA LEU A 176 6.05 -7.78 11.30
C LEU A 176 6.84 -7.96 10.00
N GLU A 177 6.79 -6.98 9.09
CA GLU A 177 7.58 -7.03 7.85
C GLU A 177 9.08 -7.08 8.13
N SER A 178 9.56 -6.37 9.16
CA SER A 178 10.96 -6.45 9.59
C SER A 178 11.35 -7.87 10.01
N ILE A 179 10.50 -8.55 10.78
CA ILE A 179 10.69 -9.95 11.16
C ILE A 179 10.70 -10.87 9.93
N GLU A 180 9.78 -10.66 8.99
CA GLU A 180 9.72 -11.45 7.75
C GLU A 180 10.97 -11.27 6.88
N ILE A 181 11.50 -10.05 6.79
CA ILE A 181 12.78 -9.75 6.11
C ILE A 181 13.92 -10.51 6.80
N GLN A 182 14.03 -10.40 8.12
CA GLN A 182 15.10 -11.03 8.90
C GLN A 182 15.06 -12.55 8.87
N ARG A 183 13.86 -13.16 8.80
CA ARG A 183 13.72 -14.61 8.56
C ARG A 183 14.35 -15.06 7.25
N GLN A 184 14.28 -14.26 6.20
CA GLN A 184 14.89 -14.57 4.91
C GLN A 184 16.36 -14.12 4.85
N PHE A 185 16.71 -13.02 5.50
CA PHE A 185 18.03 -12.40 5.51
C PHE A 185 18.45 -12.04 6.94
N PRO A 186 18.99 -12.98 7.74
CA PRO A 186 19.25 -12.79 9.17
C PRO A 186 20.18 -11.60 9.52
N ARG A 187 20.99 -11.15 8.55
CA ARG A 187 21.90 -9.99 8.72
C ARG A 187 21.35 -8.72 8.05
N ALA A 188 20.07 -8.69 7.74
CA ALA A 188 19.45 -7.51 7.13
C ALA A 188 19.43 -6.34 8.13
N GLU A 189 19.91 -5.18 7.70
CA GLU A 189 19.69 -3.91 8.41
C GLU A 189 18.30 -3.41 8.08
N CYS A 190 17.36 -3.59 8.98
CA CYS A 190 15.99 -3.15 8.82
C CYS A 190 15.74 -1.84 9.57
N ARG A 191 15.10 -0.88 8.91
CA ARG A 191 14.49 0.30 9.51
C ARG A 191 12.98 0.18 9.35
N VAL A 192 12.26 0.34 10.44
CA VAL A 192 10.80 0.35 10.42
C VAL A 192 10.34 1.79 10.28
N ALA A 193 9.65 2.07 9.19
CA ALA A 193 8.97 3.35 8.97
C ALA A 193 7.61 3.03 8.34
N ILE A 194 6.53 3.49 8.96
CA ILE A 194 5.20 3.20 8.44
C ILE A 194 5.00 3.88 7.08
N ASN A 195 4.20 3.25 6.22
CA ASN A 195 3.84 3.87 4.95
C ASN A 195 3.13 5.20 5.20
N VAL A 196 3.58 6.24 4.51
CA VAL A 196 2.97 7.57 4.62
C VAL A 196 1.52 7.49 4.12
N PRO A 197 0.53 7.80 4.96
CA PRO A 197 -0.87 7.76 4.58
C PRO A 197 -1.26 8.98 3.73
N LEU A 198 -2.50 9.02 3.28
CA LEU A 198 -3.11 10.22 2.74
C LEU A 198 -3.27 11.25 3.87
N PHE A 199 -2.83 12.49 3.65
CA PHE A 199 -2.89 13.53 4.70
C PHE A 199 -4.28 14.14 4.88
N GLN A 200 -5.06 14.22 3.81
CA GLN A 200 -6.41 14.76 3.82
C GLN A 200 -7.35 13.85 3.05
N ALA A 201 -8.56 13.72 3.54
CA ALA A 201 -9.62 12.97 2.89
C ALA A 201 -10.94 13.70 3.08
N GLU A 202 -11.65 13.90 1.99
CA GLU A 202 -12.98 14.48 2.00
C GLU A 202 -13.98 13.44 1.50
N SER A 203 -15.04 13.23 2.24
CA SER A 203 -16.20 12.46 1.83
C SER A 203 -17.41 12.87 2.63
N GLN A 204 -18.57 12.83 2.00
CA GLN A 204 -19.83 12.99 2.70
C GLN A 204 -20.09 11.80 3.62
N LYS A 205 -20.91 11.99 4.65
CA LYS A 205 -21.38 10.91 5.51
C LYS A 205 -22.40 10.06 4.74
N PRO A 206 -22.35 8.71 4.83
CA PRO A 206 -23.42 7.87 4.32
C PRO A 206 -24.67 8.08 5.16
N ILE A 207 -25.81 7.83 4.55
CA ILE A 207 -27.11 7.93 5.20
C ILE A 207 -27.63 6.53 5.52
N PHE A 208 -27.96 6.30 6.79
CA PHE A 208 -28.65 5.10 7.22
C PHE A 208 -30.15 5.22 6.91
N GLY A 209 -30.56 4.73 5.74
CA GLY A 209 -31.94 4.83 5.29
C GLY A 209 -32.49 3.50 4.77
N GLY A 210 -32.43 2.44 5.57
CA GLY A 210 -32.98 1.13 5.19
C GLY A 210 -31.98 0.10 4.67
N GLY A 211 -30.69 0.44 4.58
CA GLY A 211 -29.61 -0.46 4.12
C GLY A 211 -28.25 -0.11 4.67
N CYS A 212 -27.30 -1.02 4.52
CA CYS A 212 -25.90 -0.84 4.82
C CYS A 212 -25.06 -1.11 3.56
N SER A 213 -23.89 -0.47 3.45
CA SER A 213 -22.96 -0.71 2.35
C SER A 213 -21.55 -0.94 2.88
N PHE A 214 -20.96 -2.06 2.53
CA PHE A 214 -19.57 -2.37 2.82
C PHE A 214 -18.72 -2.21 1.57
N LEU A 215 -17.57 -1.59 1.74
CA LEU A 215 -16.57 -1.40 0.69
C LEU A 215 -15.46 -2.43 0.82
N VAL A 216 -15.15 -3.11 -0.26
CA VAL A 216 -13.89 -3.84 -0.45
C VAL A 216 -13.03 -3.03 -1.41
N LEU A 217 -11.94 -2.44 -0.91
CA LEU A 217 -11.06 -1.58 -1.71
C LEU A 217 -9.71 -2.26 -1.96
N GLY A 218 -9.37 -2.47 -3.22
CA GLY A 218 -8.10 -3.03 -3.66
C GLY A 218 -8.24 -4.04 -4.80
N ARG A 219 -7.13 -4.66 -5.20
CA ARG A 219 -7.12 -5.65 -6.30
C ARG A 219 -7.95 -6.88 -5.93
N ILE A 220 -8.88 -7.26 -6.78
CA ILE A 220 -9.77 -8.39 -6.56
C ILE A 220 -9.05 -9.69 -6.95
N ASN A 221 -8.62 -10.43 -5.95
CA ASN A 221 -7.93 -11.71 -6.08
C ASN A 221 -8.14 -12.60 -4.85
N GLN A 222 -7.77 -13.87 -4.94
CA GLN A 222 -8.01 -14.86 -3.88
C GLN A 222 -7.32 -14.51 -2.54
N LYS A 223 -6.20 -13.78 -2.55
CA LYS A 223 -5.52 -13.35 -1.33
C LYS A 223 -6.38 -12.42 -0.47
N LYS A 224 -7.26 -11.62 -1.11
CA LYS A 224 -8.20 -10.76 -0.40
C LYS A 224 -9.32 -11.52 0.28
N ASN A 225 -9.50 -12.81 -0.05
CA ASN A 225 -10.38 -13.75 0.64
C ASN A 225 -11.84 -13.28 0.76
N ILE A 226 -12.31 -12.50 -0.22
CA ILE A 226 -13.62 -11.81 -0.18
C ILE A 226 -14.75 -12.83 -0.09
N HIS A 227 -14.61 -13.98 -0.78
CA HIS A 227 -15.60 -15.06 -0.76
C HIS A 227 -15.92 -15.51 0.67
N PHE A 228 -14.93 -15.56 1.57
CA PHE A 228 -15.12 -15.94 2.96
C PHE A 228 -16.14 -15.04 3.69
N ALA A 229 -16.03 -13.72 3.53
CA ALA A 229 -16.99 -12.80 4.14
C ALA A 229 -18.38 -12.88 3.46
N LEU A 230 -18.42 -13.13 2.14
CA LEU A 230 -19.67 -13.33 1.44
C LEU A 230 -20.34 -14.67 1.82
N GLU A 231 -19.57 -15.72 2.10
CA GLU A 231 -20.07 -17.00 2.65
C GLU A 231 -20.65 -16.79 4.05
N ALA A 232 -19.95 -16.08 4.94
CA ALA A 232 -20.47 -15.73 6.25
C ALA A 232 -21.78 -14.92 6.16
N LEU A 233 -21.91 -14.02 5.17
CA LEU A 233 -23.14 -13.26 4.91
C LEU A 233 -24.31 -14.12 4.44
N GLN A 234 -24.10 -15.35 3.93
CA GLN A 234 -25.21 -16.25 3.58
C GLN A 234 -25.99 -16.70 4.82
N GLU A 235 -25.33 -16.76 5.97
CA GLU A 235 -25.91 -17.20 7.24
C GLU A 235 -26.58 -16.06 8.04
N VAL A 236 -26.41 -14.79 7.60
CA VAL A 236 -26.92 -13.61 8.32
C VAL A 236 -28.38 -13.34 7.93
N ASP A 237 -29.25 -13.18 8.92
CA ASP A 237 -30.59 -12.62 8.72
C ASP A 237 -30.50 -11.09 8.63
N PHE A 238 -30.92 -10.54 7.50
CA PHE A 238 -30.91 -9.10 7.26
C PHE A 238 -32.12 -8.34 7.85
N GLY A 239 -33.10 -9.05 8.42
CA GLY A 239 -34.25 -8.41 9.04
C GLY A 239 -35.04 -7.47 8.10
N GLY A 240 -35.05 -7.77 6.80
CA GLY A 240 -35.69 -6.95 5.77
C GLY A 240 -34.85 -5.74 5.29
N LYS A 241 -33.63 -5.55 5.83
CA LYS A 241 -32.70 -4.53 5.34
C LYS A 241 -31.97 -5.00 4.07
N GLU A 242 -31.50 -4.07 3.26
CA GLU A 242 -30.61 -4.35 2.13
C GLU A 242 -29.14 -4.16 2.54
N LEU A 243 -28.29 -5.09 2.14
CA LEU A 243 -26.84 -4.97 2.23
C LEU A 243 -26.22 -4.91 0.84
N THR A 244 -25.36 -3.93 0.61
CA THR A 244 -24.50 -3.86 -0.58
C THR A 244 -23.06 -4.13 -0.20
N VAL A 245 -22.40 -5.06 -0.87
CA VAL A 245 -20.94 -5.22 -0.84
C VAL A 245 -20.39 -4.71 -2.17
N GLU A 246 -19.73 -3.56 -2.12
CA GLU A 246 -19.13 -2.94 -3.31
C GLU A 246 -17.66 -3.29 -3.41
N LEU A 247 -17.26 -3.94 -4.51
CA LEU A 247 -15.90 -4.33 -4.84
C LEU A 247 -15.28 -3.24 -5.73
N VAL A 248 -14.27 -2.53 -5.22
CA VAL A 248 -13.61 -1.45 -5.95
C VAL A 248 -12.13 -1.78 -6.14
N GLY A 249 -11.73 -1.91 -7.39
CA GLY A 249 -10.38 -2.23 -7.81
C GLY A 249 -10.33 -3.15 -9.03
N PRO A 250 -9.15 -3.32 -9.64
CA PRO A 250 -9.00 -4.19 -10.80
C PRO A 250 -9.19 -5.66 -10.44
N ALA A 251 -9.88 -6.41 -11.30
CA ALA A 251 -10.01 -7.86 -11.19
C ALA A 251 -8.76 -8.53 -11.78
N GLU A 252 -7.89 -9.05 -10.93
CA GLU A 252 -6.73 -9.84 -11.36
C GLU A 252 -7.10 -11.28 -11.72
N ASP A 253 -8.21 -11.79 -11.18
CA ASP A 253 -8.73 -13.15 -11.35
C ASP A 253 -10.20 -13.04 -11.74
N LYS A 254 -10.48 -13.11 -13.05
CA LYS A 254 -11.84 -13.00 -13.58
C LYS A 254 -12.78 -14.12 -13.09
N PRO A 255 -12.39 -15.40 -13.12
CA PRO A 255 -13.21 -16.47 -12.54
C PRO A 255 -13.55 -16.26 -11.06
N TYR A 256 -12.59 -15.73 -10.30
CA TYR A 256 -12.84 -15.38 -8.90
C TYR A 256 -13.86 -14.26 -8.75
N LEU A 257 -13.76 -13.18 -9.55
CA LEU A 257 -14.76 -12.12 -9.56
C LEU A 257 -16.16 -12.65 -9.91
N GLU A 258 -16.27 -13.48 -10.95
CA GLU A 258 -17.55 -14.09 -11.36
C GLU A 258 -18.18 -14.91 -10.23
N ARG A 259 -17.36 -15.70 -9.51
CA ARG A 259 -17.80 -16.40 -8.31
C ARG A 259 -18.35 -15.43 -7.26
N LEU A 260 -17.64 -14.33 -6.96
CA LEU A 260 -18.08 -13.35 -5.96
C LEU A 260 -19.43 -12.72 -6.34
N LEU A 261 -19.59 -12.33 -7.60
CA LEU A 261 -20.85 -11.74 -8.09
C LEU A 261 -22.01 -12.72 -8.03
N SER A 262 -21.77 -14.03 -8.25
CA SER A 262 -22.81 -15.07 -8.16
C SER A 262 -23.29 -15.35 -6.73
N MET A 263 -22.62 -14.82 -5.70
CA MET A 263 -23.02 -14.98 -4.29
C MET A 263 -24.07 -13.96 -3.84
N ALA A 264 -24.53 -13.07 -4.74
CA ALA A 264 -25.68 -12.21 -4.48
C ALA A 264 -26.95 -13.04 -4.19
N ARG A 265 -27.79 -12.54 -3.27
CA ARG A 265 -29.08 -13.16 -2.91
C ARG A 265 -30.10 -12.09 -2.51
N PRO A 266 -31.39 -12.43 -2.30
CA PRO A 266 -32.33 -11.46 -1.79
C PRO A 266 -31.83 -10.78 -0.51
N GLY A 267 -31.77 -9.43 -0.54
CA GLY A 267 -31.21 -8.61 0.54
C GLY A 267 -29.69 -8.39 0.47
N LEU A 268 -28.92 -9.17 -0.33
CA LEU A 268 -27.48 -9.00 -0.51
C LEU A 268 -27.16 -8.66 -1.97
N LYS A 269 -26.71 -7.43 -2.22
CA LYS A 269 -26.17 -7.00 -3.51
C LYS A 269 -24.65 -7.10 -3.47
N VAL A 270 -24.03 -7.71 -4.49
CA VAL A 270 -22.58 -7.72 -4.69
C VAL A 270 -22.30 -7.01 -6.01
N LEU A 271 -21.58 -5.89 -5.94
CA LEU A 271 -21.32 -5.03 -7.10
C LEU A 271 -19.81 -4.92 -7.34
N HIS A 272 -19.41 -4.83 -8.61
CA HIS A 272 -18.03 -4.53 -8.99
C HIS A 272 -17.97 -3.26 -9.81
N THR A 273 -17.39 -2.21 -9.24
CA THR A 273 -17.23 -0.90 -9.89
C THR A 273 -15.98 -0.84 -10.77
N GLY A 274 -15.04 -1.78 -10.61
CA GLY A 274 -13.75 -1.71 -11.29
C GLY A 274 -12.75 -0.83 -10.58
N ALA A 275 -11.66 -0.52 -11.26
CA ALA A 275 -10.63 0.37 -10.74
C ALA A 275 -11.09 1.82 -10.82
N VAL A 276 -11.07 2.52 -9.69
CA VAL A 276 -11.48 3.92 -9.55
C VAL A 276 -10.24 4.79 -9.36
N PRO A 277 -10.08 5.89 -10.10
CA PRO A 277 -8.97 6.81 -9.91
C PRO A 277 -9.06 7.51 -8.53
N PRO A 278 -7.90 7.91 -7.96
CA PRO A 278 -7.84 8.44 -6.60
C PRO A 278 -8.77 9.62 -6.32
N GLU A 279 -8.93 10.51 -7.29
CA GLU A 279 -9.80 11.70 -7.21
C GLU A 279 -11.29 11.36 -7.07
N SER A 280 -11.71 10.20 -7.53
CA SER A 280 -13.11 9.74 -7.45
C SER A 280 -13.38 8.82 -6.24
N LEU A 281 -12.37 8.49 -5.43
CA LEU A 281 -12.56 7.62 -4.27
C LEU A 281 -13.39 8.27 -3.18
N GLY A 282 -13.41 9.60 -3.07
CA GLY A 282 -14.28 10.33 -2.15
C GLY A 282 -15.77 9.99 -2.34
N GLU A 283 -16.22 9.84 -3.59
CA GLU A 283 -17.60 9.43 -3.91
C GLU A 283 -17.88 7.97 -3.50
N VAL A 284 -16.90 7.07 -3.67
CA VAL A 284 -17.01 5.68 -3.21
C VAL A 284 -17.15 5.64 -1.70
N TRP A 285 -16.29 6.36 -0.98
CA TRP A 285 -16.37 6.43 0.47
C TRP A 285 -17.67 7.09 0.96
N SER A 286 -18.21 8.07 0.23
CA SER A 286 -19.44 8.77 0.64
C SER A 286 -20.68 7.84 0.74
N ARG A 287 -20.71 6.75 -0.04
CA ARG A 287 -21.81 5.76 -0.02
C ARG A 287 -21.49 4.50 0.78
N SER A 288 -20.30 4.40 1.38
CA SER A 288 -19.84 3.24 2.12
C SER A 288 -19.93 3.49 3.63
N HIS A 289 -20.47 2.53 4.38
CA HIS A 289 -20.60 2.61 5.83
C HIS A 289 -19.36 2.05 6.55
N ALA A 290 -18.73 1.01 6.00
CA ALA A 290 -17.53 0.41 6.56
C ALA A 290 -16.64 -0.20 5.47
N LEU A 291 -15.35 -0.38 5.80
CA LEU A 291 -14.43 -1.20 5.00
C LEU A 291 -14.55 -2.67 5.42
N LEU A 292 -14.64 -3.57 4.44
CA LEU A 292 -14.63 -5.02 4.62
C LEU A 292 -13.32 -5.59 4.07
N MET A 293 -12.50 -6.21 4.92
CA MET A 293 -11.19 -6.75 4.52
C MET A 293 -10.91 -8.11 5.17
N PRO A 294 -11.51 -9.21 4.68
CA PRO A 294 -11.31 -10.57 5.19
C PRO A 294 -10.02 -11.22 4.68
N THR A 295 -9.00 -10.44 4.42
CA THR A 295 -7.76 -10.86 3.75
C THR A 295 -7.05 -12.00 4.49
N SER A 296 -6.43 -12.92 3.75
CA SER A 296 -5.59 -13.98 4.33
C SER A 296 -4.20 -13.50 4.76
N HIS A 297 -3.79 -12.33 4.34
CA HIS A 297 -2.54 -11.67 4.76
C HIS A 297 -2.51 -10.23 4.23
N GLU A 298 -2.15 -9.28 5.09
CA GLU A 298 -1.93 -7.89 4.71
C GLU A 298 -0.65 -7.37 5.38
N ASN A 299 0.14 -6.61 4.62
CA ASN A 299 1.41 -6.08 5.13
C ASN A 299 1.23 -4.78 5.92
N PHE A 300 0.48 -3.82 5.36
CA PHE A 300 0.18 -2.54 5.99
C PHE A 300 -1.32 -2.24 5.97
N GLY A 301 -1.97 -2.41 4.82
CA GLY A 301 -3.39 -2.13 4.67
C GLY A 301 -3.67 -0.64 4.45
N HIS A 302 -3.18 -0.05 3.36
CA HIS A 302 -3.48 1.34 3.00
C HIS A 302 -4.97 1.66 3.04
N ALA A 303 -5.82 0.72 2.58
CA ALA A 303 -7.27 0.89 2.61
C ALA A 303 -7.84 1.07 4.03
N VAL A 304 -7.20 0.50 5.05
CA VAL A 304 -7.60 0.66 6.46
C VAL A 304 -7.40 2.10 6.92
N VAL A 305 -6.20 2.64 6.71
CA VAL A 305 -5.89 4.02 7.11
C VAL A 305 -6.69 5.01 6.27
N GLU A 306 -6.96 4.68 5.00
CA GLU A 306 -7.83 5.46 4.13
C GLU A 306 -9.29 5.42 4.61
N ALA A 307 -9.81 4.27 5.04
CA ALA A 307 -11.13 4.16 5.65
C ALA A 307 -11.24 5.08 6.87
N TRP A 308 -10.26 5.08 7.76
CA TRP A 308 -10.23 5.96 8.93
C TRP A 308 -10.15 7.45 8.54
N ALA A 309 -9.38 7.79 7.51
CA ALA A 309 -9.35 9.16 6.98
C ALA A 309 -10.74 9.65 6.56
N HIS A 310 -11.53 8.76 5.97
CA HIS A 310 -12.92 9.03 5.58
C HIS A 310 -13.93 8.80 6.72
N GLY A 311 -13.50 8.46 7.93
CA GLY A 311 -14.35 8.19 9.08
C GLY A 311 -15.16 6.89 8.93
N ARG A 312 -14.59 5.84 8.35
CA ARG A 312 -15.25 4.55 8.17
C ARG A 312 -14.66 3.53 9.13
N PRO A 313 -15.49 2.90 9.98
CA PRO A 313 -15.06 1.75 10.75
C PRO A 313 -14.69 0.59 9.82
N VAL A 314 -13.95 -0.38 10.34
CA VAL A 314 -13.41 -1.46 9.53
C VAL A 314 -13.75 -2.83 10.11
N LEU A 315 -14.03 -3.81 9.23
CA LEU A 315 -14.14 -5.24 9.57
C LEU A 315 -12.96 -5.95 8.91
N LEU A 316 -11.97 -6.29 9.69
CA LEU A 316 -10.71 -6.87 9.23
C LEU A 316 -10.56 -8.31 9.70
N SER A 317 -9.84 -9.12 8.92
CA SER A 317 -9.29 -10.35 9.49
C SER A 317 -8.13 -10.03 10.43
N ASP A 318 -7.87 -10.94 11.36
CA ASP A 318 -6.70 -10.92 12.22
C ASP A 318 -5.38 -11.20 11.50
N GLN A 319 -5.38 -11.23 10.18
CA GLN A 319 -4.21 -11.39 9.30
C GLN A 319 -3.65 -10.04 8.79
N THR A 320 -3.99 -8.95 9.50
CA THR A 320 -3.48 -7.59 9.26
C THR A 320 -2.60 -7.13 10.42
N PRO A 321 -1.79 -6.08 10.30
CA PRO A 321 -1.03 -5.53 11.42
C PRO A 321 -1.88 -4.71 12.41
N TRP A 322 -3.14 -4.44 12.07
CA TRP A 322 -4.06 -3.62 12.87
C TRP A 322 -4.81 -4.50 13.86
N ARG A 323 -4.67 -4.20 15.16
CA ARG A 323 -5.16 -5.03 16.27
C ARG A 323 -5.87 -4.21 17.33
N GLY A 324 -6.75 -4.87 18.12
CA GLY A 324 -7.47 -4.26 19.22
C GLY A 324 -8.46 -3.22 18.77
N LEU A 325 -9.10 -3.41 17.62
CA LEU A 325 -9.96 -2.40 16.99
C LEU A 325 -11.29 -2.25 17.72
N ALA A 326 -11.79 -3.32 18.34
CA ALA A 326 -13.05 -3.30 19.09
C ALA A 326 -12.96 -2.41 20.34
N GLU A 327 -11.84 -2.49 21.07
CA GLU A 327 -11.61 -1.69 22.27
C GLU A 327 -11.44 -0.20 21.98
N LEU A 328 -11.13 0.12 20.72
CA LEU A 328 -10.89 1.48 20.25
C LEU A 328 -12.08 2.07 19.48
N ASP A 329 -13.20 1.39 19.39
CA ASP A 329 -14.38 1.79 18.57
C ASP A 329 -14.04 2.04 17.08
N LEU A 330 -13.00 1.34 16.56
CA LEU A 330 -12.56 1.45 15.17
C LEU A 330 -13.17 0.40 14.24
N GLY A 331 -13.99 -0.49 14.79
CA GLY A 331 -14.53 -1.68 14.13
C GLY A 331 -13.99 -2.95 14.75
N TRP A 332 -13.67 -3.99 13.96
CA TRP A 332 -13.24 -5.29 14.48
C TRP A 332 -12.09 -5.90 13.68
N ASP A 333 -11.18 -6.57 14.39
CA ASP A 333 -10.13 -7.46 13.85
C ASP A 333 -10.45 -8.91 14.29
N LEU A 334 -10.98 -9.71 13.39
CA LEU A 334 -11.61 -10.99 13.65
C LEU A 334 -10.75 -12.17 13.19
N PRO A 335 -10.74 -13.31 13.88
CA PRO A 335 -10.20 -14.54 13.34
C PRO A 335 -10.98 -14.93 12.07
N LEU A 336 -10.36 -15.68 11.17
CA LEU A 336 -11.04 -16.22 9.99
C LEU A 336 -11.90 -17.43 10.37
N ASP A 337 -12.96 -17.16 11.14
CA ASP A 337 -13.99 -18.09 11.59
C ASP A 337 -15.36 -17.60 11.10
N SER A 338 -16.10 -18.46 10.40
CA SER A 338 -17.33 -18.07 9.72
C SER A 338 -18.42 -17.59 10.68
N ASP A 339 -18.58 -18.25 11.83
CA ASP A 339 -19.63 -17.93 12.80
C ASP A 339 -19.34 -16.59 13.48
N VAL A 340 -18.04 -16.33 13.81
CA VAL A 340 -17.59 -15.05 14.36
C VAL A 340 -17.85 -13.91 13.36
N TRP A 341 -17.57 -14.14 12.08
CA TRP A 341 -17.83 -13.13 11.04
C TRP A 341 -19.32 -12.90 10.83
N ALA A 342 -20.14 -13.96 10.76
CA ALA A 342 -21.57 -13.83 10.61
C ALA A 342 -22.21 -13.02 11.76
N ASP A 343 -21.80 -13.28 13.01
CA ASP A 343 -22.25 -12.53 14.18
C ASP A 343 -21.91 -11.03 14.08
N HIS A 344 -20.65 -10.70 13.75
CA HIS A 344 -20.19 -9.30 13.66
C HIS A 344 -20.76 -8.57 12.45
N LEU A 345 -20.93 -9.24 11.31
CA LEU A 345 -21.63 -8.67 10.15
C LEU A 345 -23.10 -8.39 10.48
N GLY A 346 -23.75 -9.32 11.21
CA GLY A 346 -25.08 -9.10 11.74
C GLY A 346 -25.18 -7.93 12.73
N LYS A 347 -24.18 -7.72 13.58
CA LYS A 347 -24.08 -6.54 14.45
C LYS A 347 -23.93 -5.25 13.65
N ALA A 348 -23.07 -5.24 12.61
CA ALA A 348 -22.89 -4.08 11.76
C ALA A 348 -24.16 -3.68 11.01
N LEU A 349 -25.00 -4.63 10.60
CA LEU A 349 -26.30 -4.36 9.99
C LEU A 349 -27.30 -3.71 10.95
N ARG A 350 -27.08 -3.84 12.25
CA ARG A 350 -27.93 -3.22 13.29
C ARG A 350 -27.44 -1.85 13.75
N TRP A 351 -26.30 -1.36 13.23
CA TRP A 351 -25.86 -0.01 13.55
C TRP A 351 -26.93 1.02 13.22
N GLU A 352 -27.12 1.94 14.13
CA GLU A 352 -27.89 3.16 13.93
C GLU A 352 -26.98 4.34 13.62
N GLN A 353 -27.57 5.45 13.15
CA GLN A 353 -26.79 6.64 12.78
C GLN A 353 -25.90 7.12 13.94
N GLY A 354 -26.41 7.09 15.18
CA GLY A 354 -25.64 7.52 16.37
C GLY A 354 -24.43 6.66 16.67
N ASP A 355 -24.54 5.33 16.53
CA ASP A 355 -23.43 4.39 16.71
C ASP A 355 -22.35 4.64 15.66
N TRP A 356 -22.80 4.79 14.42
CA TRP A 356 -21.91 5.03 13.31
C TRP A 356 -21.21 6.38 13.42
N ASP A 357 -21.92 7.46 13.79
CA ASP A 357 -21.35 8.81 13.98
C ASP A 357 -20.25 8.79 15.05
N ARG A 358 -20.45 8.06 16.15
CA ARG A 358 -19.42 7.89 17.20
C ARG A 358 -18.17 7.19 16.65
N MET A 359 -18.33 6.03 16.03
CA MET A 359 -17.20 5.30 15.41
C MET A 359 -16.52 6.14 14.34
N SER A 360 -17.29 6.85 13.52
CA SER A 360 -16.75 7.73 12.48
C SER A 360 -15.86 8.84 13.03
N ALA A 361 -16.23 9.45 14.17
CA ALA A 361 -15.40 10.44 14.83
C ALA A 361 -14.07 9.82 15.31
N VAL A 362 -14.15 8.69 16.00
CA VAL A 362 -12.96 7.96 16.50
C VAL A 362 -12.03 7.54 15.35
N CYS A 363 -12.58 7.09 14.23
CA CYS A 363 -11.79 6.75 13.02
C CYS A 363 -10.98 7.97 12.52
N ARG A 364 -11.61 9.14 12.44
CA ARG A 364 -10.93 10.38 12.00
C ARG A 364 -9.85 10.80 13.00
N GLU A 365 -10.12 10.70 14.30
CA GLU A 365 -9.11 10.97 15.35
C GLU A 365 -7.93 10.00 15.24
N LYS A 366 -8.20 8.72 15.00
CA LYS A 366 -7.16 7.72 14.76
C LYS A 366 -6.29 8.06 13.56
N HIS A 367 -6.90 8.42 12.44
CA HIS A 367 -6.18 8.88 11.27
C HIS A 367 -5.33 10.11 11.58
N ALA A 368 -5.92 11.14 12.23
CA ALA A 368 -5.21 12.36 12.62
C ALA A 368 -4.02 12.05 13.54
N SER A 369 -4.17 11.11 14.47
CA SER A 369 -3.07 10.68 15.34
C SER A 369 -1.92 10.01 14.60
N ILE A 370 -2.20 9.27 13.51
CA ILE A 370 -1.16 8.64 12.66
C ILE A 370 -0.43 9.71 11.85
N VAL A 371 -1.18 10.63 11.23
CA VAL A 371 -0.61 11.71 10.41
C VAL A 371 0.16 12.72 11.25
N GLY A 372 -0.31 13.01 12.45
CA GLY A 372 0.32 13.94 13.40
C GLY A 372 1.45 13.34 14.23
N ASP A 373 1.74 12.04 14.12
CA ASP A 373 2.85 11.44 14.86
C ASP A 373 4.19 11.93 14.30
N PRO A 374 5.03 12.63 15.11
CA PRO A 374 6.34 13.10 14.64
C PRO A 374 7.24 11.99 14.12
N ARG A 375 7.04 10.75 14.57
CA ARG A 375 7.78 9.57 14.09
C ARG A 375 7.46 9.24 12.63
N LEU A 376 6.28 9.61 12.14
CA LEU A 376 5.96 9.45 10.72
C LEU A 376 7.00 10.17 9.83
N VAL A 377 7.38 11.38 10.20
CA VAL A 377 8.37 12.18 9.47
C VAL A 377 9.77 11.66 9.75
N SER A 378 10.17 11.59 11.04
CA SER A 378 11.54 11.24 11.42
C SER A 378 11.97 9.86 10.93
N ASP A 379 11.14 8.83 11.09
CA ASP A 379 11.49 7.47 10.69
C ASP A 379 11.62 7.34 9.16
N ASN A 380 10.74 8.03 8.41
CA ASN A 380 10.83 8.04 6.95
C ASN A 380 12.04 8.84 6.42
N CYS A 381 12.44 9.92 7.09
CA CYS A 381 13.67 10.66 6.76
C CYS A 381 14.92 9.83 7.09
N MET A 382 14.95 9.18 8.26
CA MET A 382 16.08 8.34 8.69
C MET A 382 16.36 7.14 7.78
N LEU A 383 15.43 6.75 6.90
CA LEU A 383 15.69 5.74 5.86
C LEU A 383 16.88 6.12 4.97
N PHE A 384 17.09 7.40 4.73
CA PHE A 384 18.04 7.94 3.75
C PHE A 384 19.34 8.47 4.38
N GLU A 385 19.38 8.65 5.69
CA GLU A 385 20.56 9.13 6.38
C GLU A 385 21.77 8.19 6.28
N ALA A 386 22.96 8.71 6.45
CA ALA A 386 24.16 7.89 6.56
C ALA A 386 24.07 6.92 7.76
N ARG A 387 24.87 5.86 7.73
CA ARG A 387 24.99 4.93 8.86
C ARG A 387 25.69 5.57 10.03
#